data_bfee4bdbbb893f561b91d1b98f546d49
#
_entry.id   bfee4bdbbb893f561b91d1b98f546d49
#
_cell.length_a   1.000
_cell.length_b   1.000
_cell.length_c   1.000
_cell.angle_alpha   90.00
_cell.angle_beta   90.00
_cell.angle_gamma   90.00
#
_symmetry.space_group_name_H-M   'P 1'
#
loop_
_entity.id
_entity.type
_entity.pdbx_description
1 polymer ?
#
loop_
_entity_poly.entity_id
_entity_poly.type
_entity_poly.pdbx_seq_one_letter_code
_entity_poly.pdbx_strand_id
1 'polypeptide(L)'
;MSPPVSRDLVVVGAGIVGASVAYHAARAGAVVTLVDAGRPGAGVTADSFAWIGASGVRTGPAAGLRATATEEYRRLEAELPGLPVTWSGSLSWGAEDGAPEAGPGQEIVDAATVATLEPTLRQPPEWAVWAPGDGAVDPVGVTERLVAGARAHGARVHPDTPVTAVRRDAAGRVVGVETAAGPLPDATVVFAAGVATAALSAPLGIRVPVDPSPATLFRLRAPVGLVRTVVNTRDFDLRQVATDRLIAAADSPERTLAAVRSTFRGTATVELLSSRVGVRPMPTDGEPIVGPVTAAPGLYLAVMHSAITLAPAVGRLVSRELVDGTVEPALAGCRLDRF
;
A
#
# COMPACT_ATOMS: atom_id res chain seq x y z
N MET A 1 10.84 15.34 32.65
CA MET A 1 11.30 15.75 31.32
C MET A 1 11.42 14.48 30.48
N SER A 2 10.61 14.33 29.49
CA SER A 2 10.79 13.24 28.50
C SER A 2 12.13 13.45 27.81
N PRO A 3 12.94 12.38 27.57
CA PRO A 3 14.19 12.51 26.82
C PRO A 3 13.88 13.09 25.43
N PRO A 4 14.80 13.90 24.86
CA PRO A 4 14.61 14.43 23.52
C PRO A 4 14.36 13.26 22.56
N VAL A 5 13.29 13.36 21.76
CA VAL A 5 12.99 12.39 20.70
C VAL A 5 14.18 12.44 19.75
N SER A 6 14.89 11.32 19.59
CA SER A 6 15.98 11.25 18.63
C SER A 6 15.38 11.49 17.24
N ARG A 7 15.84 12.52 16.54
CA ARG A 7 15.44 12.79 15.15
C ARG A 7 16.13 11.86 14.14
N ASP A 8 16.89 10.88 14.65
CA ASP A 8 17.54 9.87 13.80
C ASP A 8 16.64 8.66 13.70
N LEU A 9 16.31 8.28 12.49
CA LEU A 9 15.39 7.18 12.15
C LEU A 9 16.09 6.16 11.26
N VAL A 10 15.95 4.88 11.61
CA VAL A 10 16.24 3.76 10.71
C VAL A 10 14.91 3.14 10.31
N VAL A 11 14.56 3.25 9.04
CA VAL A 11 13.36 2.62 8.47
C VAL A 11 13.77 1.32 7.79
N VAL A 12 13.25 0.20 8.28
CA VAL A 12 13.51 -1.15 7.76
C VAL A 12 12.36 -1.58 6.86
N GLY A 13 12.68 -1.77 5.57
CA GLY A 13 11.73 -2.05 4.51
C GLY A 13 11.49 -0.83 3.61
N ALA A 14 11.89 -0.93 2.34
CA ALA A 14 11.70 0.09 1.31
C ALA A 14 10.53 -0.24 0.35
N GLY A 15 9.50 -0.94 0.84
CA GLY A 15 8.20 -0.99 0.21
C GLY A 15 7.51 0.37 0.27
N ILE A 16 6.31 0.51 -0.30
CA ILE A 16 5.60 1.79 -0.39
C ILE A 16 5.40 2.46 0.98
N VAL A 17 5.16 1.68 2.04
CA VAL A 17 4.96 2.20 3.41
C VAL A 17 6.26 2.81 3.95
N GLY A 18 7.36 2.05 3.93
CA GLY A 18 8.64 2.54 4.44
C GLY A 18 9.20 3.69 3.62
N ALA A 19 9.02 3.67 2.29
CA ALA A 19 9.39 4.78 1.41
C ALA A 19 8.59 6.05 1.75
N SER A 20 7.29 5.92 2.04
CA SER A 20 6.45 7.04 2.45
C SER A 20 6.87 7.61 3.81
N VAL A 21 7.13 6.75 4.81
CA VAL A 21 7.67 7.17 6.12
C VAL A 21 9.00 7.90 5.94
N ALA A 22 9.92 7.33 5.17
CA ALA A 22 11.24 7.91 4.93
C ALA A 22 11.15 9.28 4.25
N TYR A 23 10.29 9.43 3.23
CA TYR A 23 10.06 10.70 2.55
C TYR A 23 9.54 11.77 3.49
N HIS A 24 8.46 11.48 4.21
CA HIS A 24 7.84 12.48 5.08
C HIS A 24 8.74 12.85 6.26
N ALA A 25 9.44 11.88 6.86
CA ALA A 25 10.35 12.13 7.97
C ALA A 25 11.59 12.95 7.53
N ALA A 26 12.22 12.61 6.40
CA ALA A 26 13.33 13.37 5.87
C ALA A 26 12.92 14.80 5.50
N ARG A 27 11.76 14.98 4.88
CA ARG A 27 11.19 16.29 4.55
C ARG A 27 10.90 17.11 5.82
N ALA A 28 10.54 16.48 6.91
CA ALA A 28 10.34 17.13 8.22
C ALA A 28 11.66 17.40 8.97
N GLY A 29 12.82 17.09 8.36
CA GLY A 29 14.15 17.39 8.91
C GLY A 29 14.73 16.29 9.81
N ALA A 30 14.20 15.08 9.77
CA ALA A 30 14.83 13.93 10.43
C ALA A 30 16.03 13.43 9.62
N VAL A 31 17.03 12.87 10.33
CA VAL A 31 18.12 12.11 9.71
C VAL A 31 17.64 10.69 9.48
N VAL A 32 17.32 10.36 8.23
CA VAL A 32 16.70 9.08 7.88
C VAL A 32 17.71 8.15 7.19
N THR A 33 17.78 6.92 7.67
CA THR A 33 18.41 5.79 6.98
C THR A 33 17.33 4.79 6.60
N LEU A 34 17.09 4.59 5.31
CA LEU A 34 16.17 3.59 4.77
C LEU A 34 16.96 2.38 4.32
N VAL A 35 16.64 1.19 4.85
CA VAL A 35 17.32 -0.06 4.55
C VAL A 35 16.34 -1.13 4.09
N ASP A 36 16.73 -1.91 3.08
CA ASP A 36 15.90 -3.01 2.55
C ASP A 36 16.79 -4.19 2.13
N ALA A 37 16.31 -5.40 2.31
CA ALA A 37 16.96 -6.62 1.87
C ALA A 37 17.04 -6.78 0.35
N GLY A 38 16.25 -6.00 -0.39
CA GLY A 38 16.24 -5.93 -1.84
C GLY A 38 16.19 -4.48 -2.33
N ARG A 39 15.69 -4.30 -3.55
CA ARG A 39 15.51 -2.97 -4.14
C ARG A 39 14.21 -2.32 -3.63
N PRO A 40 14.16 -0.98 -3.54
CA PRO A 40 12.92 -0.29 -3.21
C PRO A 40 11.75 -0.74 -4.09
N GLY A 41 10.63 -1.05 -3.47
CA GLY A 41 9.41 -1.51 -4.16
C GLY A 41 9.43 -2.94 -4.67
N ALA A 42 10.53 -3.69 -4.53
CA ALA A 42 10.68 -5.04 -5.10
C ALA A 42 9.88 -6.15 -4.38
N GLY A 43 9.40 -5.90 -3.16
CA GLY A 43 8.58 -6.85 -2.40
C GLY A 43 7.14 -6.93 -2.92
N VAL A 44 6.18 -7.20 -2.02
CA VAL A 44 4.74 -7.25 -2.36
C VAL A 44 4.22 -5.95 -3.00
N THR A 45 4.94 -4.86 -2.86
CA THR A 45 4.64 -3.60 -3.58
C THR A 45 4.63 -3.81 -5.09
N ALA A 46 5.64 -4.49 -5.66
CA ALA A 46 5.69 -4.79 -7.10
C ALA A 46 4.61 -5.79 -7.56
N ASP A 47 4.11 -6.59 -6.64
CA ASP A 47 3.08 -7.60 -6.87
C ASP A 47 1.75 -7.18 -6.24
N SER A 48 1.40 -5.89 -6.38
CA SER A 48 0.14 -5.28 -5.95
C SER A 48 -0.74 -4.93 -7.15
N PHE A 49 -2.04 -5.16 -7.03
CA PHE A 49 -3.04 -4.62 -7.97
C PHE A 49 -3.05 -3.08 -7.97
N ALA A 50 -2.66 -2.49 -6.83
CA ALA A 50 -2.38 -1.07 -6.64
C ALA A 50 -3.56 -0.12 -6.93
N TRP A 51 -4.74 -0.50 -6.46
CA TRP A 51 -5.94 0.32 -6.44
C TRP A 51 -5.92 1.29 -5.26
N ILE A 52 -6.26 2.55 -5.50
CA ILE A 52 -6.58 3.56 -4.48
C ILE A 52 -8.10 3.51 -4.28
N GLY A 53 -8.56 2.55 -3.48
CA GLY A 53 -9.97 2.38 -3.16
C GLY A 53 -10.31 3.14 -1.87
N ALA A 54 -10.66 4.42 -1.99
CA ALA A 54 -11.01 5.29 -0.86
C ALA A 54 -12.52 5.37 -0.61
N SER A 55 -13.32 5.08 -1.64
CA SER A 55 -14.77 5.22 -1.63
C SER A 55 -15.48 4.05 -0.94
N GLY A 56 -16.74 4.26 -0.56
CA GLY A 56 -17.61 3.25 0.06
C GLY A 56 -17.65 3.33 1.58
N VAL A 57 -18.55 2.54 2.16
CA VAL A 57 -18.68 2.42 3.63
C VAL A 57 -17.43 1.74 4.18
N ARG A 58 -16.81 2.37 5.15
CA ARG A 58 -15.66 1.86 5.85
C ARG A 58 -15.95 1.80 7.34
N THR A 59 -15.64 0.68 7.94
CA THR A 59 -15.77 0.45 9.39
C THR A 59 -14.39 0.17 9.96
N GLY A 60 -14.30 0.13 11.29
CA GLY A 60 -13.06 -0.20 11.99
C GLY A 60 -12.12 0.99 12.23
N PRO A 61 -11.02 0.74 12.95
CA PRO A 61 -10.08 1.76 13.42
C PRO A 61 -9.45 2.63 12.34
N ALA A 62 -9.24 2.10 11.15
CA ALA A 62 -8.63 2.82 10.03
C ALA A 62 -9.65 3.44 9.05
N ALA A 63 -10.95 3.45 9.38
CA ALA A 63 -11.97 4.02 8.50
C ALA A 63 -11.68 5.48 8.12
N GLY A 64 -11.31 6.31 9.10
CA GLY A 64 -10.92 7.70 8.88
C GLY A 64 -9.69 7.85 7.99
N LEU A 65 -8.68 6.99 8.15
CA LEU A 65 -7.50 7.00 7.30
C LEU A 65 -7.84 6.63 5.84
N ARG A 66 -8.70 5.61 5.65
CA ARG A 66 -9.14 5.20 4.31
C ARG A 66 -9.92 6.31 3.61
N ALA A 67 -10.77 7.03 4.35
CA ALA A 67 -11.55 8.14 3.81
C ALA A 67 -10.68 9.31 3.29
N THR A 68 -9.48 9.51 3.82
CA THR A 68 -8.56 10.57 3.36
C THR A 68 -7.63 10.15 2.23
N ALA A 69 -7.66 8.90 1.78
CA ALA A 69 -6.64 8.36 0.88
C ALA A 69 -6.54 9.12 -0.45
N THR A 70 -7.67 9.48 -1.08
CA THR A 70 -7.69 10.26 -2.32
C THR A 70 -7.05 11.63 -2.12
N GLU A 71 -7.42 12.34 -1.05
CA GLU A 71 -6.85 13.65 -0.71
C GLU A 71 -5.34 13.56 -0.45
N GLU A 72 -4.90 12.56 0.29
CA GLU A 72 -3.48 12.34 0.58
C GLU A 72 -2.66 12.02 -0.66
N TYR A 73 -3.21 11.28 -1.62
CA TYR A 73 -2.56 11.08 -2.91
C TYR A 73 -2.51 12.37 -3.73
N ARG A 74 -3.61 13.16 -3.79
CA ARG A 74 -3.62 14.47 -4.46
C ARG A 74 -2.59 15.43 -3.87
N ARG A 75 -2.47 15.44 -2.53
CA ARG A 75 -1.43 16.21 -1.85
C ARG A 75 -0.03 15.73 -2.26
N LEU A 76 0.18 14.41 -2.29
CA LEU A 76 1.46 13.83 -2.67
C LEU A 76 1.84 14.11 -4.14
N GLU A 77 0.86 14.11 -5.07
CA GLU A 77 1.07 14.54 -6.46
C GLU A 77 1.55 15.99 -6.55
N ALA A 78 1.01 16.88 -5.72
CA ALA A 78 1.45 18.27 -5.66
C ALA A 78 2.87 18.43 -5.08
N GLU A 79 3.24 17.59 -4.12
CA GLU A 79 4.57 17.60 -3.50
C GLU A 79 5.64 16.92 -4.36
N LEU A 80 5.27 15.89 -5.11
CA LEU A 80 6.14 15.09 -5.98
C LEU A 80 5.58 15.07 -7.42
N PRO A 81 5.83 16.13 -8.20
CA PRO A 81 5.33 16.21 -9.58
C PRO A 81 5.75 15.00 -10.43
N GLY A 82 4.81 14.48 -11.21
CA GLY A 82 5.01 13.29 -12.03
C GLY A 82 4.91 11.97 -11.25
N LEU A 83 4.23 11.97 -10.11
CA LEU A 83 3.85 10.75 -9.42
C LEU A 83 2.93 9.91 -10.34
N PRO A 84 3.21 8.61 -10.57
CA PRO A 84 2.45 7.81 -11.52
C PRO A 84 1.11 7.33 -10.94
N VAL A 85 0.16 8.25 -10.86
CA VAL A 85 -1.23 8.01 -10.44
C VAL A 85 -2.15 8.16 -11.63
N THR A 86 -3.15 7.30 -11.74
CA THR A 86 -4.23 7.38 -12.73
C THR A 86 -5.56 7.44 -12.00
N TRP A 87 -6.28 8.54 -12.16
CA TRP A 87 -7.61 8.76 -11.60
C TRP A 87 -8.68 8.36 -12.62
N SER A 88 -8.95 7.07 -12.69
CA SER A 88 -9.88 6.50 -13.67
C SER A 88 -11.26 6.18 -13.10
N GLY A 89 -11.44 6.36 -11.81
CA GLY A 89 -12.59 5.82 -11.10
C GLY A 89 -12.57 4.29 -11.01
N SER A 90 -13.57 3.74 -10.33
CA SER A 90 -13.80 2.29 -10.29
C SER A 90 -15.26 1.94 -10.52
N LEU A 91 -15.50 0.84 -11.25
CA LEU A 91 -16.81 0.23 -11.46
C LEU A 91 -16.84 -1.14 -10.80
N SER A 92 -17.83 -1.38 -9.94
CA SER A 92 -18.01 -2.65 -9.23
C SER A 92 -19.41 -3.21 -9.48
N TRP A 93 -19.49 -4.51 -9.83
CA TRP A 93 -20.78 -5.20 -10.00
C TRP A 93 -20.66 -6.71 -9.75
N GLY A 94 -21.79 -7.34 -9.48
CA GLY A 94 -21.91 -8.81 -9.36
C GLY A 94 -21.31 -9.40 -8.08
N ALA A 95 -20.97 -8.59 -7.10
CA ALA A 95 -20.41 -9.07 -5.82
C ALA A 95 -21.46 -9.70 -4.90
N GLU A 96 -22.70 -9.23 -4.95
CA GLU A 96 -23.80 -9.66 -4.10
C GLU A 96 -25.09 -9.91 -4.90
N ASP A 97 -25.94 -10.81 -4.40
CA ASP A 97 -27.28 -11.04 -4.92
C ASP A 97 -28.22 -9.94 -4.38
N GLY A 98 -28.51 -8.92 -5.18
CA GLY A 98 -29.40 -7.82 -4.81
C GLY A 98 -29.04 -6.49 -5.46
N ALA A 99 -29.83 -5.45 -5.21
CA ALA A 99 -29.51 -4.11 -5.63
C ALA A 99 -28.24 -3.62 -4.89
N PRO A 100 -27.27 -3.04 -5.59
CA PRO A 100 -26.06 -2.55 -4.94
C PRO A 100 -26.38 -1.38 -4.01
N GLU A 101 -25.62 -1.26 -2.93
CA GLU A 101 -25.66 -0.07 -2.08
C GLU A 101 -24.43 0.80 -2.34
N ALA A 102 -24.67 2.11 -2.47
CA ALA A 102 -23.61 3.09 -2.61
C ALA A 102 -23.27 3.73 -1.26
N GLY A 103 -21.99 3.75 -0.92
CA GLY A 103 -21.47 4.46 0.23
C GLY A 103 -20.93 5.86 -0.13
N PRO A 104 -20.30 6.54 0.83
CA PRO A 104 -19.68 7.84 0.60
C PRO A 104 -18.72 7.84 -0.61
N GLY A 105 -18.88 8.81 -1.51
CA GLY A 105 -18.06 8.92 -2.73
C GLY A 105 -18.39 7.89 -3.82
N GLN A 106 -19.51 7.18 -3.70
CA GLN A 106 -20.01 6.21 -4.66
C GLN A 106 -21.41 6.60 -5.17
N GLU A 107 -21.73 6.14 -6.37
CA GLU A 107 -23.02 6.31 -7.03
C GLU A 107 -23.47 4.96 -7.60
N ILE A 108 -24.78 4.70 -7.57
CA ILE A 108 -25.36 3.59 -8.33
C ILE A 108 -25.65 4.12 -9.72
N VAL A 109 -25.11 3.48 -10.72
CA VAL A 109 -25.25 3.86 -12.12
C VAL A 109 -25.94 2.76 -12.92
N ASP A 110 -26.71 3.17 -13.92
CA ASP A 110 -27.46 2.28 -14.81
C ASP A 110 -26.59 1.73 -15.96
N ALA A 111 -27.16 0.78 -16.71
CA ALA A 111 -26.48 0.14 -17.82
C ALA A 111 -26.04 1.13 -18.92
N ALA A 112 -26.74 2.23 -19.15
CA ALA A 112 -26.39 3.25 -20.15
C ALA A 112 -25.14 4.03 -19.72
N THR A 113 -25.07 4.39 -18.45
CA THR A 113 -23.91 5.04 -17.83
C THR A 113 -22.71 4.10 -17.80
N VAL A 114 -22.90 2.82 -17.41
CA VAL A 114 -21.85 1.79 -17.46
C VAL A 114 -21.30 1.63 -18.87
N ALA A 115 -22.16 1.56 -19.90
CA ALA A 115 -21.74 1.46 -21.29
C ALA A 115 -20.93 2.68 -21.78
N THR A 116 -21.15 3.85 -21.19
CA THR A 116 -20.39 5.08 -21.47
C THR A 116 -19.00 5.02 -20.81
N LEU A 117 -18.95 4.57 -19.58
CA LEU A 117 -17.70 4.43 -18.81
C LEU A 117 -16.81 3.31 -19.35
N GLU A 118 -17.40 2.14 -19.64
CA GLU A 118 -16.73 0.96 -20.17
C GLU A 118 -17.37 0.49 -21.51
N PRO A 119 -17.11 1.17 -22.63
CA PRO A 119 -17.80 0.94 -23.90
C PRO A 119 -17.45 -0.42 -24.54
N THR A 120 -16.44 -1.11 -24.06
CA THR A 120 -16.02 -2.43 -24.55
C THR A 120 -16.77 -3.58 -23.89
N LEU A 121 -17.58 -3.34 -22.86
CA LEU A 121 -18.41 -4.37 -22.25
C LEU A 121 -19.39 -4.97 -23.27
N ARG A 122 -19.49 -6.31 -23.30
CA ARG A 122 -20.44 -7.03 -24.17
C ARG A 122 -21.87 -6.82 -23.74
N GLN A 123 -22.08 -6.91 -22.44
CA GLN A 123 -23.37 -6.72 -21.79
C GLN A 123 -23.12 -5.88 -20.52
N PRO A 124 -23.37 -4.56 -20.54
CA PRO A 124 -23.34 -3.75 -19.34
C PRO A 124 -24.30 -4.33 -18.30
N PRO A 125 -23.90 -4.43 -17.02
CA PRO A 125 -24.81 -4.84 -15.97
C PRO A 125 -25.95 -3.84 -15.82
N GLU A 126 -27.09 -4.30 -15.32
CA GLU A 126 -28.25 -3.43 -15.06
C GLU A 126 -27.87 -2.30 -14.09
N TRP A 127 -27.04 -2.63 -13.10
CA TRP A 127 -26.53 -1.71 -12.08
C TRP A 127 -25.04 -1.93 -11.85
N ALA A 128 -24.34 -0.86 -11.57
CA ALA A 128 -22.98 -0.91 -11.03
C ALA A 128 -22.81 0.18 -9.99
N VAL A 129 -21.86 -0.04 -9.05
CA VAL A 129 -21.37 0.99 -8.16
C VAL A 129 -20.21 1.70 -8.85
N TRP A 130 -20.36 3.00 -9.07
CA TRP A 130 -19.36 3.89 -9.62
C TRP A 130 -18.70 4.71 -8.52
N ALA A 131 -17.39 4.71 -8.45
CA ALA A 131 -16.59 5.51 -7.52
C ALA A 131 -15.64 6.43 -8.32
N PRO A 132 -16.07 7.66 -8.68
CA PRO A 132 -15.29 8.58 -9.51
C PRO A 132 -13.99 9.04 -8.84
N GLY A 133 -13.93 9.03 -7.52
CA GLY A 133 -12.75 9.42 -6.73
C GLY A 133 -11.68 8.35 -6.61
N ASP A 134 -11.95 7.13 -7.04
CA ASP A 134 -10.98 6.04 -7.01
C ASP A 134 -9.95 6.17 -8.14
N GLY A 135 -8.83 5.54 -7.95
CA GLY A 135 -7.75 5.52 -8.93
C GLY A 135 -6.81 4.34 -8.74
N ALA A 136 -5.71 4.38 -9.45
CA ALA A 136 -4.67 3.38 -9.32
C ALA A 136 -3.28 3.99 -9.53
N VAL A 137 -2.25 3.29 -9.09
CA VAL A 137 -0.87 3.73 -9.25
C VAL A 137 -0.01 2.69 -9.97
N ASP A 138 1.12 3.14 -10.52
CA ASP A 138 2.28 2.27 -10.64
C ASP A 138 2.96 2.21 -9.26
N PRO A 139 2.83 1.08 -8.53
CA PRO A 139 3.28 1.02 -7.14
C PRO A 139 4.80 1.09 -7.00
N VAL A 140 5.54 0.58 -7.98
CA VAL A 140 7.01 0.67 -8.01
C VAL A 140 7.43 2.10 -8.30
N GLY A 141 6.86 2.71 -9.33
CA GLY A 141 7.13 4.09 -9.70
C GLY A 141 6.82 5.09 -8.58
N VAL A 142 5.69 4.92 -7.86
CA VAL A 142 5.39 5.75 -6.67
C VAL A 142 6.44 5.54 -5.59
N THR A 143 6.84 4.28 -5.31
CA THR A 143 7.86 3.99 -4.30
C THR A 143 9.20 4.62 -4.67
N GLU A 144 9.62 4.52 -5.92
CA GLU A 144 10.86 5.13 -6.41
C GLU A 144 10.84 6.66 -6.31
N ARG A 145 9.69 7.30 -6.60
CA ARG A 145 9.52 8.75 -6.43
C ARG A 145 9.60 9.17 -4.97
N LEU A 146 8.99 8.41 -4.05
CA LEU A 146 9.11 8.65 -2.60
C LEU A 146 10.56 8.51 -2.13
N VAL A 147 11.27 7.47 -2.55
CA VAL A 147 12.68 7.25 -2.22
C VAL A 147 13.57 8.36 -2.79
N ALA A 148 13.33 8.77 -4.03
CA ALA A 148 14.05 9.90 -4.63
C ALA A 148 13.79 11.20 -3.86
N GLY A 149 12.54 11.47 -3.48
CA GLY A 149 12.16 12.58 -2.62
C GLY A 149 12.84 12.54 -1.25
N ALA A 150 12.87 11.36 -0.61
CA ALA A 150 13.58 11.18 0.66
C ALA A 150 15.09 11.51 0.52
N ARG A 151 15.75 11.02 -0.54
CA ARG A 151 17.15 11.35 -0.86
C ARG A 151 17.38 12.84 -1.09
N ALA A 152 16.48 13.51 -1.78
CA ALA A 152 16.54 14.95 -1.99
C ALA A 152 16.50 15.75 -0.69
N HIS A 153 15.88 15.17 0.36
CA HIS A 153 15.86 15.70 1.72
C HIS A 153 16.96 15.10 2.63
N GLY A 154 17.99 14.44 2.07
CA GLY A 154 19.16 13.97 2.81
C GLY A 154 19.07 12.55 3.36
N ALA A 155 18.02 11.79 3.07
CA ALA A 155 17.94 10.39 3.50
C ALA A 155 19.01 9.52 2.84
N ARG A 156 19.62 8.62 3.62
CA ARG A 156 20.52 7.57 3.14
C ARG A 156 19.69 6.33 2.83
N VAL A 157 19.94 5.70 1.68
CA VAL A 157 19.18 4.52 1.24
C VAL A 157 20.14 3.39 0.93
N HIS A 158 19.97 2.28 1.64
CA HIS A 158 20.75 1.06 1.54
C HIS A 158 19.89 -0.08 0.98
N PRO A 159 19.83 -0.24 -0.35
CA PRO A 159 19.21 -1.41 -0.97
C PRO A 159 20.10 -2.63 -0.79
N ASP A 160 19.54 -3.82 -1.05
CA ASP A 160 20.23 -5.10 -1.00
C ASP A 160 21.01 -5.30 0.31
N THR A 161 20.46 -4.76 1.41
CA THR A 161 21.09 -4.72 2.74
C THR A 161 20.13 -5.31 3.78
N PRO A 162 20.12 -6.64 3.96
CA PRO A 162 19.24 -7.26 4.95
C PRO A 162 19.66 -6.89 6.38
N VAL A 163 18.67 -6.55 7.20
CA VAL A 163 18.83 -6.41 8.64
C VAL A 163 18.96 -7.80 9.25
N THR A 164 20.02 -8.02 10.02
CA THR A 164 20.35 -9.31 10.63
C THR A 164 20.00 -9.39 12.11
N ALA A 165 20.00 -8.24 12.81
CA ALA A 165 19.63 -8.15 14.21
C ALA A 165 19.16 -6.75 14.59
N VAL A 166 18.51 -6.65 15.74
CA VAL A 166 18.11 -5.37 16.38
C VAL A 166 19.01 -5.15 17.57
N ARG A 167 19.56 -3.93 17.68
CA ARG A 167 20.43 -3.54 18.80
C ARG A 167 19.61 -2.93 19.93
N ARG A 168 19.99 -3.30 21.17
CA ARG A 168 19.43 -2.72 22.40
C ARG A 168 20.54 -2.14 23.25
N ASP A 169 20.23 -1.11 23.98
CA ASP A 169 21.09 -0.59 25.05
C ASP A 169 20.98 -1.42 26.35
N ALA A 170 21.72 -1.04 27.35
CA ALA A 170 21.73 -1.71 28.67
C ALA A 170 20.37 -1.62 29.39
N ALA A 171 19.50 -0.67 29.04
CA ALA A 171 18.15 -0.53 29.57
C ALA A 171 17.11 -1.36 28.75
N GLY A 172 17.56 -2.08 27.72
CA GLY A 172 16.69 -2.88 26.83
C GLY A 172 15.96 -2.07 25.75
N ARG A 173 16.24 -0.76 25.63
CA ARG A 173 15.69 0.10 24.59
C ARG A 173 16.28 -0.28 23.23
N VAL A 174 15.46 -0.32 22.19
CA VAL A 174 15.93 -0.47 20.80
C VAL A 174 16.64 0.84 20.39
N VAL A 175 17.89 0.70 19.92
CA VAL A 175 18.74 1.83 19.54
C VAL A 175 19.26 1.77 18.12
N GLY A 176 18.96 0.68 17.36
CA GLY A 176 19.42 0.53 16.00
C GLY A 176 19.31 -0.89 15.48
N VAL A 177 19.90 -1.14 14.33
CA VAL A 177 19.93 -2.45 13.68
C VAL A 177 21.33 -2.82 13.23
N GLU A 178 21.56 -4.13 13.08
CA GLU A 178 22.76 -4.73 12.50
C GLU A 178 22.49 -5.15 11.05
N THR A 179 23.52 -5.06 10.23
CA THR A 179 23.55 -5.60 8.87
C THR A 179 24.82 -6.43 8.66
N ALA A 180 24.92 -7.16 7.57
CA ALA A 180 26.16 -7.88 7.24
C ALA A 180 27.38 -6.95 7.05
N ALA A 181 27.15 -5.66 6.74
CA ALA A 181 28.20 -4.64 6.62
C ALA A 181 28.52 -3.94 7.94
N GLY A 182 27.88 -4.34 9.04
CA GLY A 182 28.03 -3.75 10.37
C GLY A 182 26.79 -3.01 10.85
N PRO A 183 26.87 -2.37 12.03
CA PRO A 183 25.76 -1.64 12.62
C PRO A 183 25.44 -0.37 11.83
N LEU A 184 24.13 -0.07 11.69
CA LEU A 184 23.69 1.25 11.28
C LEU A 184 23.73 2.22 12.48
N PRO A 185 23.78 3.55 12.24
CA PRO A 185 23.80 4.56 13.32
C PRO A 185 22.66 4.39 14.31
N ASP A 186 22.90 4.81 15.55
CA ASP A 186 21.89 4.77 16.61
C ASP A 186 20.71 5.67 16.27
N ALA A 187 19.50 5.10 16.37
CA ALA A 187 18.27 5.73 15.90
C ALA A 187 17.03 5.05 16.50
N THR A 188 15.89 5.71 16.41
CA THR A 188 14.59 5.04 16.52
C THR A 188 14.38 4.16 15.30
N VAL A 189 13.97 2.90 15.51
CA VAL A 189 13.78 1.92 14.44
C VAL A 189 12.32 1.83 14.06
N VAL A 190 12.02 1.94 12.77
CA VAL A 190 10.68 1.76 12.20
C VAL A 190 10.67 0.47 11.38
N PHE A 191 9.86 -0.51 11.76
CA PHE A 191 9.63 -1.69 10.94
C PHE A 191 8.46 -1.46 9.97
N ALA A 192 8.79 -1.35 8.68
CA ALA A 192 7.87 -1.28 7.55
C ALA A 192 8.13 -2.44 6.56
N ALA A 193 8.55 -3.60 7.10
CA ALA A 193 9.09 -4.74 6.36
C ALA A 193 8.00 -5.74 5.88
N GLY A 194 6.73 -5.31 5.82
CA GLY A 194 5.63 -6.16 5.38
C GLY A 194 5.54 -7.45 6.21
N VAL A 195 5.44 -8.60 5.56
CA VAL A 195 5.34 -9.92 6.26
C VAL A 195 6.57 -10.24 7.11
N ALA A 196 7.74 -9.69 6.79
CA ALA A 196 8.94 -9.91 7.57
C ALA A 196 8.93 -9.19 8.93
N THR A 197 7.99 -8.27 9.17
CA THR A 197 7.88 -7.53 10.43
C THR A 197 7.71 -8.47 11.63
N ALA A 198 6.90 -9.53 11.50
CA ALA A 198 6.70 -10.49 12.57
C ALA A 198 8.02 -11.22 12.93
N ALA A 199 8.78 -11.69 11.93
CA ALA A 199 10.06 -12.37 12.13
C ALA A 199 11.13 -11.45 12.73
N LEU A 200 11.19 -10.18 12.30
CA LEU A 200 12.11 -9.18 12.84
C LEU A 200 11.77 -8.79 14.29
N SER A 201 10.51 -8.89 14.69
CA SER A 201 10.05 -8.55 16.04
C SER A 201 10.19 -9.71 17.03
N ALA A 202 10.17 -10.95 16.57
CA ALA A 202 10.21 -12.16 17.41
C ALA A 202 11.43 -12.23 18.34
N PRO A 203 12.69 -11.92 17.94
CA PRO A 203 13.85 -11.91 18.83
C PRO A 203 13.76 -10.87 19.94
N LEU A 204 12.87 -9.87 19.80
CA LEU A 204 12.59 -8.86 20.82
C LEU A 204 11.56 -9.32 21.85
N GLY A 205 10.97 -10.51 21.67
CA GLY A 205 9.84 -10.99 22.46
C GLY A 205 8.50 -10.33 22.08
N ILE A 206 8.45 -9.66 20.93
CA ILE A 206 7.24 -8.95 20.45
C ILE A 206 6.53 -9.82 19.44
N ARG A 207 5.29 -10.20 19.74
CA ARG A 207 4.39 -10.84 18.80
C ARG A 207 3.66 -9.77 17.98
N VAL A 208 3.86 -9.79 16.68
CA VAL A 208 3.12 -8.95 15.73
C VAL A 208 2.16 -9.85 14.97
N PRO A 209 0.84 -9.70 15.17
CA PRO A 209 -0.18 -10.60 14.61
C PRO A 209 -0.45 -10.24 13.13
N VAL A 210 0.49 -10.62 12.26
CA VAL A 210 0.43 -10.41 10.81
C VAL A 210 0.63 -11.76 10.13
N ASP A 211 -0.38 -12.18 9.36
CA ASP A 211 -0.33 -13.41 8.59
C ASP A 211 0.07 -13.15 7.13
N PRO A 212 0.87 -14.05 6.53
CA PRO A 212 1.13 -14.01 5.11
C PRO A 212 -0.14 -14.38 4.33
N SER A 213 -0.63 -13.49 3.48
CA SER A 213 -1.81 -13.70 2.63
C SER A 213 -1.41 -13.64 1.16
N PRO A 214 -1.18 -14.80 0.50
CA PRO A 214 -0.83 -14.83 -0.91
C PRO A 214 -2.02 -14.38 -1.78
N ALA A 215 -1.71 -13.62 -2.84
CA ALA A 215 -2.67 -13.26 -3.88
C ALA A 215 -1.98 -13.29 -5.24
N THR A 216 -2.67 -13.82 -6.23
CA THR A 216 -2.11 -13.96 -7.57
C THR A 216 -2.50 -12.78 -8.45
N LEU A 217 -1.51 -12.24 -9.15
CA LEU A 217 -1.69 -11.21 -10.16
C LEU A 217 -1.29 -11.75 -11.53
N PHE A 218 -2.13 -11.45 -12.51
CA PHE A 218 -1.92 -11.79 -13.92
C PHE A 218 -1.63 -10.51 -14.69
N ARG A 219 -0.52 -10.49 -15.44
CA ARG A 219 -0.25 -9.45 -16.43
C ARG A 219 -0.68 -9.95 -17.79
N LEU A 220 -1.52 -9.17 -18.43
CA LEU A 220 -2.10 -9.52 -19.73
C LEU A 220 -1.64 -8.51 -20.79
N ARG A 221 -1.36 -8.97 -22.00
CA ARG A 221 -1.39 -8.11 -23.18
C ARG A 221 -2.83 -7.93 -23.62
N ALA A 222 -3.21 -6.72 -24.01
CA ALA A 222 -4.55 -6.41 -24.43
C ALA A 222 -4.55 -5.25 -25.44
N PRO A 223 -5.60 -5.10 -26.26
CA PRO A 223 -5.79 -3.92 -27.08
C PRO A 223 -5.82 -2.63 -26.25
N VAL A 224 -5.37 -1.54 -26.86
CA VAL A 224 -5.41 -0.20 -26.25
C VAL A 224 -6.83 0.18 -25.89
N GLY A 225 -7.05 0.64 -24.67
CA GLY A 225 -8.35 1.13 -24.18
C GLY A 225 -9.41 0.04 -24.03
N LEU A 226 -8.98 -1.23 -23.87
CA LEU A 226 -9.92 -2.33 -23.58
C LEU A 226 -10.65 -2.12 -22.27
N VAL A 227 -9.97 -1.56 -21.26
CA VAL A 227 -10.51 -1.21 -19.94
C VAL A 227 -10.13 0.24 -19.65
N ARG A 228 -11.08 1.04 -19.18
CA ARG A 228 -10.89 2.47 -18.91
C ARG A 228 -10.84 2.82 -17.43
N THR A 229 -11.58 2.06 -16.63
CA THR A 229 -11.71 2.25 -15.17
C THR A 229 -10.97 1.13 -14.42
N VAL A 230 -10.96 1.19 -13.11
CA VAL A 230 -10.71 -0.01 -12.29
C VAL A 230 -12.00 -0.81 -12.26
N VAL A 231 -11.99 -1.99 -12.84
CA VAL A 231 -13.15 -2.89 -12.85
C VAL A 231 -13.00 -3.91 -11.73
N ASN A 232 -14.00 -3.99 -10.87
CA ASN A 232 -14.10 -4.97 -9.79
C ASN A 232 -15.36 -5.81 -9.98
N THR A 233 -15.19 -7.11 -10.09
CA THR A 233 -16.29 -8.07 -10.27
C THR A 233 -16.14 -9.25 -9.31
N ARG A 234 -17.10 -10.15 -9.32
CA ARG A 234 -17.00 -11.42 -8.58
C ARG A 234 -15.84 -12.30 -9.07
N ASP A 235 -15.50 -12.21 -10.35
CA ASP A 235 -14.55 -13.14 -10.99
C ASP A 235 -13.13 -12.59 -11.07
N PHE A 236 -12.97 -11.25 -11.07
CA PHE A 236 -11.68 -10.59 -11.18
C PHE A 236 -11.74 -9.11 -10.80
N ASP A 237 -10.60 -8.58 -10.35
CA ASP A 237 -10.26 -7.18 -10.46
C ASP A 237 -9.43 -6.98 -11.73
N LEU A 238 -9.69 -5.90 -12.50
CA LEU A 238 -9.01 -5.64 -13.76
C LEU A 238 -8.77 -4.14 -13.95
N ARG A 239 -7.58 -3.76 -14.40
CA ARG A 239 -7.31 -2.38 -14.82
C ARG A 239 -6.23 -2.28 -15.88
N GLN A 240 -6.23 -1.18 -16.62
CA GLN A 240 -5.14 -0.82 -17.53
C GLN A 240 -3.93 -0.32 -16.72
N VAL A 241 -2.72 -0.74 -17.07
CA VAL A 241 -1.46 -0.29 -16.44
C VAL A 241 -0.50 0.36 -17.41
N ALA A 242 -0.65 0.06 -18.69
CA ALA A 242 0.07 0.71 -19.80
C ALA A 242 -0.77 0.57 -21.07
N THR A 243 -0.34 1.17 -22.17
CA THR A 243 -1.09 1.25 -23.43
C THR A 243 -1.65 -0.10 -23.89
N ASP A 244 -0.85 -1.18 -23.78
CA ASP A 244 -1.22 -2.54 -24.22
C ASP A 244 -1.13 -3.58 -23.09
N ARG A 245 -1.23 -3.12 -21.83
CA ARG A 245 -1.05 -3.97 -20.64
C ARG A 245 -2.19 -3.78 -19.67
N LEU A 246 -2.76 -4.92 -19.25
CA LEU A 246 -3.66 -5.01 -18.12
C LEU A 246 -3.01 -5.77 -16.98
N ILE A 247 -3.48 -5.50 -15.77
CA ILE A 247 -3.25 -6.33 -14.59
C ILE A 247 -4.60 -6.83 -14.09
N ALA A 248 -4.65 -8.11 -13.74
CA ALA A 248 -5.81 -8.72 -13.11
C ALA A 248 -5.41 -9.37 -11.78
N ALA A 249 -6.29 -9.28 -10.78
CA ALA A 249 -6.21 -10.06 -9.55
C ALA A 249 -7.36 -11.06 -9.54
N ALA A 250 -7.05 -12.36 -9.47
CA ALA A 250 -8.00 -13.46 -9.49
C ALA A 250 -7.33 -14.79 -9.11
N ASP A 251 -8.12 -15.86 -9.01
CA ASP A 251 -7.65 -17.16 -8.53
C ASP A 251 -6.93 -18.03 -9.58
N SER A 252 -7.32 -17.92 -10.85
CA SER A 252 -6.80 -18.80 -11.93
C SER A 252 -6.60 -18.02 -13.23
N PRO A 253 -5.46 -18.22 -13.92
CA PRO A 253 -5.19 -17.53 -15.18
C PRO A 253 -6.17 -17.94 -16.30
N GLU A 254 -6.55 -19.22 -16.37
CA GLU A 254 -7.47 -19.72 -17.39
C GLU A 254 -8.87 -19.14 -17.19
N ARG A 255 -9.37 -19.15 -15.94
CA ARG A 255 -10.66 -18.55 -15.58
C ARG A 255 -10.66 -17.05 -15.82
N THR A 256 -9.57 -16.35 -15.45
CA THR A 256 -9.42 -14.92 -15.67
C THR A 256 -9.47 -14.57 -17.16
N LEU A 257 -8.72 -15.30 -18.01
CA LEU A 257 -8.75 -15.07 -19.44
C LEU A 257 -10.13 -15.35 -20.05
N ALA A 258 -10.80 -16.43 -19.61
CA ALA A 258 -12.15 -16.75 -20.04
C ALA A 258 -13.15 -15.67 -19.62
N ALA A 259 -13.08 -15.20 -18.37
CA ALA A 259 -13.93 -14.15 -17.83
C ALA A 259 -13.71 -12.81 -18.56
N VAL A 260 -12.46 -12.39 -18.78
CA VAL A 260 -12.13 -11.18 -19.55
C VAL A 260 -12.67 -11.27 -20.98
N ARG A 261 -12.52 -12.42 -21.64
CA ARG A 261 -13.00 -12.63 -23.00
C ARG A 261 -14.53 -12.66 -23.10
N SER A 262 -15.22 -13.17 -22.10
CA SER A 262 -16.69 -13.15 -22.04
C SER A 262 -17.25 -11.79 -21.66
N THR A 263 -16.53 -11.01 -20.88
CA THR A 263 -16.98 -9.71 -20.38
C THR A 263 -16.79 -8.59 -21.41
N PHE A 264 -15.66 -8.58 -22.13
CA PHE A 264 -15.29 -7.47 -23.02
C PHE A 264 -15.31 -7.88 -24.52
N ARG A 265 -15.59 -6.91 -25.39
CA ARG A 265 -15.43 -7.01 -26.85
C ARG A 265 -13.97 -6.73 -27.24
N GLY A 266 -13.55 -7.19 -28.42
CA GLY A 266 -12.20 -6.89 -28.91
C GLY A 266 -11.07 -7.67 -28.22
N THR A 267 -11.39 -8.77 -27.56
CA THR A 267 -10.47 -9.56 -26.73
C THR A 267 -9.70 -10.67 -27.46
N ALA A 268 -9.80 -10.74 -28.81
CA ALA A 268 -9.18 -11.83 -29.59
C ALA A 268 -7.66 -11.98 -29.40
N THR A 269 -6.97 -10.86 -29.14
CA THR A 269 -5.52 -10.81 -28.94
C THR A 269 -5.10 -10.73 -27.45
N VAL A 270 -6.05 -10.88 -26.51
CA VAL A 270 -5.72 -10.90 -25.08
C VAL A 270 -4.98 -12.19 -24.75
N GLU A 271 -3.79 -12.05 -24.21
CA GLU A 271 -2.93 -13.16 -23.82
C GLU A 271 -2.29 -12.94 -22.44
N LEU A 272 -2.02 -14.03 -21.74
CA LEU A 272 -1.28 -14.03 -20.48
C LEU A 272 0.21 -13.80 -20.75
N LEU A 273 0.78 -12.80 -20.12
CA LEU A 273 2.22 -12.51 -20.17
C LEU A 273 2.97 -13.11 -19.00
N SER A 274 2.41 -12.98 -17.80
CA SER A 274 3.02 -13.53 -16.59
C SER A 274 1.99 -13.66 -15.47
N SER A 275 2.30 -14.56 -14.54
CA SER A 275 1.60 -14.75 -13.28
C SER A 275 2.61 -14.55 -12.13
N ARG A 276 2.23 -13.82 -11.09
CA ARG A 276 3.06 -13.61 -9.90
C ARG A 276 2.20 -13.69 -8.65
N VAL A 277 2.79 -14.22 -7.59
CA VAL A 277 2.15 -14.28 -6.27
C VAL A 277 2.78 -13.22 -5.37
N GLY A 278 1.99 -12.24 -4.97
CA GLY A 278 2.35 -11.29 -3.94
C GLY A 278 1.89 -11.80 -2.57
N VAL A 279 2.76 -11.74 -1.57
CA VAL A 279 2.39 -12.15 -0.20
C VAL A 279 2.10 -10.89 0.62
N ARG A 280 0.80 -10.63 0.81
CA ARG A 280 0.32 -9.46 1.54
C ARG A 280 0.53 -9.64 3.04
N PRO A 281 1.00 -8.60 3.76
CA PRO A 281 1.01 -8.60 5.23
C PRO A 281 -0.41 -8.32 5.73
N MET A 282 -1.11 -9.34 6.16
CA MET A 282 -2.48 -9.22 6.63
C MET A 282 -2.50 -9.25 8.16
N PRO A 283 -2.75 -8.12 8.84
CA PRO A 283 -3.05 -8.16 10.27
C PRO A 283 -4.27 -9.04 10.54
N THR A 284 -4.27 -9.80 11.64
CA THR A 284 -5.30 -10.83 11.90
C THR A 284 -6.72 -10.28 12.02
N ASP A 285 -6.86 -9.00 12.36
CA ASP A 285 -8.13 -8.27 12.41
C ASP A 285 -8.41 -7.45 11.13
N GLY A 286 -7.51 -7.50 10.14
CA GLY A 286 -7.62 -6.73 8.89
C GLY A 286 -7.25 -5.25 9.00
N GLU A 287 -6.94 -4.74 10.19
CA GLU A 287 -6.66 -3.32 10.43
C GLU A 287 -5.16 -3.04 10.54
N PRO A 288 -4.67 -1.86 10.11
CA PRO A 288 -3.26 -1.50 10.21
C PRO A 288 -2.68 -1.65 11.61
N ILE A 289 -1.41 -2.07 11.71
CA ILE A 289 -0.63 -2.01 12.94
C ILE A 289 0.40 -0.90 12.78
N VAL A 290 0.13 0.25 13.40
CA VAL A 290 0.95 1.46 13.27
C VAL A 290 1.11 2.13 14.64
N GLY A 291 2.34 2.26 15.11
CA GLY A 291 2.59 2.92 16.38
C GLY A 291 3.86 2.46 17.09
N PRO A 292 4.23 3.18 18.18
CA PRO A 292 5.32 2.77 19.05
C PRO A 292 4.98 1.43 19.73
N VAL A 293 6.00 0.64 20.03
CA VAL A 293 5.87 -0.61 20.75
C VAL A 293 6.20 -0.38 22.22
N THR A 294 5.19 -0.42 23.09
CA THR A 294 5.35 -0.15 24.52
C THR A 294 6.36 -1.08 25.19
N ALA A 295 6.33 -2.39 24.83
CA ALA A 295 7.23 -3.39 25.38
C ALA A 295 8.67 -3.35 24.78
N ALA A 296 8.92 -2.52 23.75
CA ALA A 296 10.24 -2.33 23.14
C ALA A 296 10.46 -0.85 22.81
N PRO A 297 10.71 0.02 23.81
CA PRO A 297 10.95 1.43 23.58
C PRO A 297 12.03 1.66 22.51
N GLY A 298 11.80 2.60 21.58
CA GLY A 298 12.68 2.83 20.44
C GLY A 298 12.31 2.05 19.19
N LEU A 299 11.33 1.12 19.27
CA LEU A 299 10.74 0.45 18.11
C LEU A 299 9.38 1.07 17.77
N TYR A 300 9.14 1.25 16.47
CA TYR A 300 7.88 1.68 15.89
C TYR A 300 7.47 0.70 14.78
N LEU A 301 6.20 0.35 14.68
CA LEU A 301 5.66 -0.54 13.64
C LEU A 301 4.86 0.27 12.61
N ALA A 302 4.95 -0.13 11.34
CA ALA A 302 4.12 0.37 10.25
C ALA A 302 3.86 -0.77 9.26
N VAL A 303 2.92 -1.65 9.59
CA VAL A 303 2.55 -2.80 8.76
C VAL A 303 1.03 -2.85 8.57
N MET A 304 0.59 -3.10 7.33
CA MET A 304 -0.82 -2.98 7.00
C MET A 304 -1.21 -3.62 5.67
N HIS A 305 -2.49 -3.92 5.58
CA HIS A 305 -3.26 -4.02 4.36
C HIS A 305 -4.42 -2.99 4.48
N SER A 306 -4.76 -2.15 3.50
CA SER A 306 -4.28 -1.97 2.12
C SER A 306 -3.18 -0.92 2.06
N ALA A 307 -1.93 -1.34 1.98
CA ALA A 307 -0.78 -0.45 2.09
C ALA A 307 -0.72 0.60 0.97
N ILE A 308 -1.10 0.27 -0.25
CA ILE A 308 -1.12 1.24 -1.36
C ILE A 308 -2.04 2.41 -1.01
N THR A 309 -3.28 2.14 -0.65
CA THR A 309 -4.27 3.17 -0.30
C THR A 309 -3.81 4.05 0.86
N LEU A 310 -3.18 3.45 1.88
CA LEU A 310 -2.91 4.11 3.16
C LEU A 310 -1.52 4.74 3.27
N ALA A 311 -0.55 4.34 2.42
CA ALA A 311 0.84 4.74 2.59
C ALA A 311 1.07 6.26 2.65
N PRO A 312 0.43 7.13 1.84
CA PRO A 312 0.65 8.56 1.93
C PRO A 312 0.21 9.14 3.28
N ALA A 313 -1.00 8.79 3.74
CA ALA A 313 -1.54 9.24 5.04
C ALA A 313 -0.68 8.73 6.20
N VAL A 314 -0.42 7.41 6.23
CA VAL A 314 0.34 6.78 7.32
C VAL A 314 1.77 7.32 7.36
N GLY A 315 2.46 7.44 6.23
CA GLY A 315 3.82 7.98 6.21
C GLY A 315 3.90 9.38 6.80
N ARG A 316 2.94 10.25 6.47
CA ARG A 316 2.86 11.60 7.03
C ARG A 316 2.57 11.60 8.53
N LEU A 317 1.60 10.82 8.99
CA LEU A 317 1.22 10.76 10.40
C LEU A 317 2.33 10.14 11.26
N VAL A 318 2.96 9.07 10.80
CA VAL A 318 4.13 8.45 11.45
C VAL A 318 5.28 9.46 11.57
N SER A 319 5.54 10.23 10.51
CA SER A 319 6.54 11.30 10.55
C SER A 319 6.23 12.33 11.64
N ARG A 320 4.98 12.77 11.78
CA ARG A 320 4.58 13.72 12.82
C ARG A 320 4.75 13.15 14.23
N GLU A 321 4.43 11.87 14.44
CA GLU A 321 4.67 11.24 15.75
C GLU A 321 6.16 11.15 16.08
N LEU A 322 6.99 10.77 15.10
CA LEU A 322 8.41 10.50 15.33
C LEU A 322 9.29 11.77 15.34
N VAL A 323 8.94 12.76 14.53
CA VAL A 323 9.75 13.98 14.35
C VAL A 323 9.24 15.14 15.20
N ASP A 324 7.91 15.33 15.25
CA ASP A 324 7.28 16.44 15.97
C ASP A 324 6.89 16.06 17.40
N GLY A 325 6.90 14.75 17.74
CA GLY A 325 6.49 14.25 19.05
C GLY A 325 4.98 14.36 19.30
N THR A 326 4.18 14.52 18.25
CA THR A 326 2.71 14.58 18.34
C THR A 326 2.12 13.19 18.52
N VAL A 327 0.98 13.08 19.18
CA VAL A 327 0.18 11.86 19.18
C VAL A 327 -0.92 12.03 18.16
N GLU A 328 -0.94 11.18 17.12
CA GLU A 328 -1.91 11.28 16.05
C GLU A 328 -3.19 10.48 16.38
N PRO A 329 -4.33 11.17 16.63
CA PRO A 329 -5.58 10.50 16.99
C PRO A 329 -6.06 9.51 15.92
N ALA A 330 -5.79 9.80 14.65
CA ALA A 330 -6.15 8.93 13.52
C ALA A 330 -5.43 7.56 13.55
N LEU A 331 -4.32 7.44 14.28
CA LEU A 331 -3.58 6.20 14.47
C LEU A 331 -3.92 5.49 15.80
N ALA A 332 -4.75 6.08 16.67
CA ALA A 332 -5.01 5.55 18.02
C ALA A 332 -5.56 4.12 17.99
N GLY A 333 -6.50 3.83 17.09
CA GLY A 333 -7.06 2.49 16.91
C GLY A 333 -6.18 1.50 16.16
N CYS A 334 -5.02 1.95 15.66
CA CYS A 334 -4.09 1.12 14.89
C CYS A 334 -2.90 0.62 15.72
N ARG A 335 -2.89 0.81 17.04
CA ARG A 335 -1.77 0.41 17.92
C ARG A 335 -1.69 -1.11 18.08
N LEU A 336 -0.46 -1.62 18.30
CA LEU A 336 -0.24 -3.04 18.58
C LEU A 336 -0.98 -3.49 19.85
N ASP A 337 -1.10 -2.61 20.84
CA ASP A 337 -1.67 -2.89 22.17
C ASP A 337 -3.17 -3.26 22.14
N ARG A 338 -3.81 -3.20 20.95
CA ARG A 338 -5.22 -3.68 20.79
C ARG A 338 -5.35 -5.21 20.73
N PHE A 339 -4.23 -5.96 20.68
CA PHE A 339 -4.19 -7.43 20.63
C PHE A 339 -3.84 -8.07 22.01
#